data_23a02de1b1d7586887c4aa4d352d3056
#
_entry.id   23a02de1b1d7586887c4aa4d352d3056
#
_cell.length_a   1.000
_cell.length_b   1.000
_cell.length_c   1.000
_cell.angle_alpha   90.00
_cell.angle_beta   90.00
_cell.angle_gamma   90.00
#
_symmetry.space_group_name_H-M   'P 1'
#
loop_
_entity.id
_entity.type
_entity.pdbx_description
1 polymer ?
#
loop_
_entity_poly.entity_id
_entity_poly.type
_entity_poly.pdbx_seq_one_letter_code
_entity_poly.pdbx_strand_id
1 'polypeptide(L)'
;MDWEGNLFRDEGAVLVKGALSVPTGSGNVVVIGKGSRFSGKITIRGSNNKVLIGENCDFRGEILVKGKSQTVSFGDNSTTVGAYILCQENCDVHIGKWCMFSRDIEIRTTDAHSVIDRATGMRLNHPAPVTIGDHVWVGVGAIINKGSIVPSDSIVGAMSFVNSRFDEGGIILAGTPAKVVKSGITWHRSRKAEFSSEEMEHWKG
;
A
#
# COMPACT_ATOMS: atom_id res chain seq x y z
N MET A 1 14.71 11.81 15.11
CA MET A 1 14.89 11.26 16.47
C MET A 1 15.54 9.90 16.31
N ASP A 2 16.72 9.72 16.85
CA ASP A 2 17.38 8.40 16.88
C ASP A 2 16.84 7.64 18.09
N TRP A 3 16.39 6.42 17.87
CA TRP A 3 15.75 5.61 18.89
C TRP A 3 16.33 4.19 18.84
N GLU A 4 17.23 3.90 19.76
CA GLU A 4 17.87 2.58 19.91
C GLU A 4 18.42 2.01 18.60
N GLY A 5 19.12 2.84 17.80
CA GLY A 5 19.65 2.47 16.49
C GLY A 5 18.61 2.41 15.36
N ASN A 6 17.43 3.02 15.55
CA ASN A 6 16.41 3.22 14.55
C ASN A 6 16.18 4.72 14.32
N LEU A 7 15.79 5.10 13.12
CA LEU A 7 15.58 6.50 12.74
C LEU A 7 14.10 6.76 12.49
N PHE A 8 13.54 7.71 13.24
CA PHE A 8 12.28 8.35 12.89
C PHE A 8 12.54 9.78 12.40
N ARG A 9 12.05 10.12 11.22
CA ARG A 9 12.17 11.43 10.62
C ARG A 9 10.79 11.97 10.25
N ASP A 10 10.45 13.09 10.85
CA ASP A 10 9.32 13.95 10.45
C ASP A 10 9.90 15.09 9.61
N GLU A 11 9.53 15.16 8.36
CA GLU A 11 10.02 16.16 7.39
C GLU A 11 9.10 17.39 7.28
N GLY A 12 8.26 17.63 8.27
CA GLY A 12 7.29 18.73 8.30
C GLY A 12 5.86 18.25 8.07
N ALA A 13 5.50 17.12 8.64
CA ALA A 13 4.13 16.65 8.65
C ALA A 13 3.21 17.62 9.42
N VAL A 14 1.96 17.75 8.97
CA VAL A 14 0.93 18.57 9.64
C VAL A 14 0.40 17.87 10.90
N LEU A 15 0.37 16.53 10.88
CA LEU A 15 -0.11 15.73 11.99
C LEU A 15 0.58 14.37 12.01
N VAL A 16 1.18 14.02 13.16
CA VAL A 16 1.58 12.64 13.44
C VAL A 16 0.90 12.21 14.73
N LYS A 17 -0.09 11.32 14.60
CA LYS A 17 -0.87 10.81 15.73
C LYS A 17 -0.87 9.29 15.72
N GLY A 18 -0.48 8.67 16.82
CA GLY A 18 -0.51 7.22 16.95
C GLY A 18 0.74 6.66 17.60
N ALA A 19 1.04 5.39 17.31
CA ALA A 19 2.14 4.67 17.91
C ALA A 19 3.16 4.20 16.87
N LEU A 20 4.44 4.45 17.18
CA LEU A 20 5.57 3.82 16.50
C LEU A 20 6.23 2.86 17.50
N SER A 21 6.39 1.60 17.10
CA SER A 21 6.96 0.55 17.92
C SER A 21 7.97 -0.30 17.13
N VAL A 22 9.18 -0.42 17.66
CA VAL A 22 10.22 -1.32 17.15
C VAL A 22 10.65 -2.24 18.30
N PRO A 23 9.86 -3.28 18.60
CA PRO A 23 10.14 -4.15 19.75
C PRO A 23 11.40 -4.99 19.57
N THR A 24 11.87 -5.20 18.34
CA THR A 24 13.09 -5.96 18.06
C THR A 24 13.77 -5.44 16.79
N GLY A 25 15.11 -5.42 16.78
CA GLY A 25 15.93 -5.06 15.63
C GLY A 25 16.36 -3.60 15.60
N SER A 26 17.23 -3.27 14.65
CA SER A 26 17.85 -1.94 14.49
C SER A 26 18.04 -1.59 13.02
N GLY A 27 18.49 -0.36 12.74
CA GLY A 27 18.70 0.14 11.38
C GLY A 27 17.40 0.42 10.62
N ASN A 28 16.25 0.42 11.32
CA ASN A 28 14.97 0.71 10.68
C ASN A 28 14.79 2.23 10.50
N VAL A 29 14.15 2.61 9.41
CA VAL A 29 13.89 4.00 9.05
C VAL A 29 12.41 4.20 8.84
N VAL A 30 11.84 5.20 9.52
CA VAL A 30 10.46 5.66 9.28
C VAL A 30 10.51 7.14 8.91
N VAL A 31 9.94 7.48 7.77
CA VAL A 31 9.86 8.87 7.27
C VAL A 31 8.40 9.23 7.04
N ILE A 32 8.01 10.39 7.54
CA ILE A 32 6.71 11.01 7.23
C ILE A 32 7.01 12.33 6.50
N GLY A 33 6.61 12.41 5.25
CA GLY A 33 6.90 13.53 4.36
C GLY A 33 6.16 14.82 4.72
N LYS A 34 6.64 15.91 4.15
CA LYS A 34 6.12 17.27 4.35
C LYS A 34 4.63 17.36 4.00
N GLY A 35 3.89 18.12 4.79
CA GLY A 35 2.46 18.36 4.56
C GLY A 35 1.56 17.14 4.84
N SER A 36 2.13 16.01 5.23
CA SER A 36 1.38 14.77 5.43
C SER A 36 0.69 14.71 6.79
N ARG A 37 -0.34 13.89 6.87
CA ARG A 37 -1.06 13.54 8.09
C ARG A 37 -0.97 12.02 8.27
N PHE A 38 -0.45 11.59 9.39
CA PHE A 38 -0.41 10.18 9.77
C PHE A 38 -1.26 9.97 11.03
N SER A 39 -2.18 9.03 10.98
CA SER A 39 -2.98 8.63 12.14
C SER A 39 -3.11 7.12 12.20
N GLY A 40 -2.39 6.49 13.12
CA GLY A 40 -2.42 5.03 13.20
C GLY A 40 -1.26 4.43 13.95
N LYS A 41 -0.85 3.23 13.50
CA LYS A 41 0.20 2.47 14.15
C LYS A 41 1.20 1.94 13.14
N ILE A 42 2.49 2.10 13.44
CA ILE A 42 3.58 1.44 12.74
C ILE A 42 4.28 0.51 13.73
N THR A 43 4.36 -0.77 13.38
CA THR A 43 5.12 -1.76 14.16
C THR A 43 6.15 -2.41 13.25
N ILE A 44 7.43 -2.36 13.64
CA ILE A 44 8.52 -3.00 12.91
C ILE A 44 9.17 -4.04 13.81
N ARG A 45 9.23 -5.29 13.35
CA ARG A 45 9.91 -6.40 14.01
C ARG A 45 10.99 -6.93 13.08
N GLY A 46 12.25 -6.56 13.35
CA GLY A 46 13.41 -6.91 12.52
C GLY A 46 14.26 -5.71 12.18
N SER A 47 15.16 -5.84 11.22
CA SER A 47 16.24 -4.87 10.99
C SER A 47 16.29 -4.37 9.57
N ASN A 48 16.81 -3.14 9.40
CA ASN A 48 17.05 -2.48 8.12
C ASN A 48 15.80 -2.29 7.26
N ASN A 49 14.62 -2.21 7.89
CA ASN A 49 13.36 -1.99 7.19
C ASN A 49 13.09 -0.50 7.02
N LYS A 50 12.27 -0.16 6.02
CA LYS A 50 11.89 1.22 5.73
C LYS A 50 10.37 1.35 5.64
N VAL A 51 9.82 2.38 6.28
CA VAL A 51 8.43 2.82 6.09
C VAL A 51 8.49 4.28 5.65
N LEU A 52 8.07 4.53 4.43
CA LEU A 52 8.18 5.83 3.77
C LEU A 52 6.77 6.32 3.41
N ILE A 53 6.29 7.33 4.11
CA ILE A 53 5.07 8.06 3.76
C ILE A 53 5.52 9.33 3.04
N GLY A 54 5.09 9.51 1.82
CA GLY A 54 5.45 10.63 0.96
C GLY A 54 4.90 11.98 1.43
N GLU A 55 4.97 12.97 0.56
CA GLU A 55 4.47 14.33 0.84
C GLU A 55 2.96 14.46 0.60
N ASN A 56 2.32 15.36 1.35
CA ASN A 56 0.89 15.70 1.21
C ASN A 56 -0.05 14.48 1.30
N CYS A 57 0.33 13.46 2.05
CA CYS A 57 -0.47 12.26 2.27
C CYS A 57 -1.45 12.41 3.45
N ASP A 58 -2.59 11.70 3.41
CA ASP A 58 -3.42 11.46 4.60
C ASP A 58 -3.50 9.94 4.82
N PHE A 59 -2.63 9.42 5.68
CA PHE A 59 -2.59 8.00 6.00
C PHE A 59 -3.29 7.71 7.31
N ARG A 60 -4.29 6.82 7.27
CA ARG A 60 -4.94 6.25 8.47
C ARG A 60 -4.90 4.74 8.39
N GLY A 61 -4.46 4.10 9.49
CA GLY A 61 -4.42 2.65 9.55
C GLY A 61 -3.25 2.08 10.30
N GLU A 62 -2.90 0.85 9.97
CA GLU A 62 -1.81 0.13 10.61
C GLU A 62 -0.83 -0.42 9.57
N ILE A 63 0.47 -0.27 9.85
CA ILE A 63 1.57 -0.86 9.08
C ILE A 63 2.32 -1.80 10.00
N LEU A 64 2.36 -3.08 9.64
CA LEU A 64 3.12 -4.11 10.34
C LEU A 64 4.21 -4.67 9.41
N VAL A 65 5.47 -4.42 9.76
CA VAL A 65 6.63 -4.95 9.05
C VAL A 65 7.31 -6.02 9.90
N LYS A 66 7.54 -7.20 9.33
CA LYS A 66 8.24 -8.30 10.00
C LYS A 66 9.27 -8.93 9.06
N GLY A 67 10.56 -8.79 9.38
CA GLY A 67 11.66 -9.34 8.61
C GLY A 67 12.82 -8.39 8.47
N LYS A 68 13.57 -8.50 7.38
CA LYS A 68 14.78 -7.71 7.16
C LYS A 68 14.78 -7.06 5.80
N SER A 69 15.29 -5.82 5.73
CA SER A 69 15.52 -5.07 4.50
C SER A 69 14.28 -4.92 3.60
N GLN A 70 13.11 -4.77 4.22
CA GLN A 70 11.83 -4.60 3.54
C GLN A 70 11.46 -3.11 3.50
N THR A 71 10.74 -2.75 2.46
CA THR A 71 10.23 -1.38 2.28
C THR A 71 8.71 -1.39 2.15
N VAL A 72 8.07 -0.50 2.91
CA VAL A 72 6.70 -0.06 2.65
C VAL A 72 6.76 1.39 2.22
N SER A 73 6.31 1.69 1.00
CA SER A 73 6.20 3.06 0.51
C SER A 73 4.76 3.42 0.16
N PHE A 74 4.38 4.64 0.54
CA PHE A 74 3.10 5.25 0.25
C PHE A 74 3.37 6.61 -0.40
N GLY A 75 3.13 6.69 -1.71
CA GLY A 75 3.57 7.81 -2.56
C GLY A 75 2.80 9.10 -2.32
N ASP A 76 3.37 10.20 -2.78
CA ASP A 76 2.89 11.55 -2.56
C ASP A 76 1.43 11.76 -2.97
N ASN A 77 0.73 12.68 -2.31
CA ASN A 77 -0.65 13.04 -2.59
C ASN A 77 -1.66 11.88 -2.44
N SER A 78 -1.23 10.76 -1.84
CA SER A 78 -2.06 9.58 -1.63
C SER A 78 -2.81 9.65 -0.29
N THR A 79 -4.02 9.08 -0.27
CA THR A 79 -4.87 9.11 0.92
C THR A 79 -5.47 7.75 1.23
N THR A 80 -5.62 7.43 2.52
CA THR A 80 -6.40 6.28 2.96
C THR A 80 -7.26 6.62 4.16
N VAL A 81 -8.51 6.14 4.15
CA VAL A 81 -9.45 6.26 5.29
C VAL A 81 -9.18 5.17 6.32
N GLY A 82 -8.70 4.00 5.89
CA GLY A 82 -8.33 2.90 6.78
C GLY A 82 -7.70 1.74 6.02
N ALA A 83 -6.39 1.51 6.23
CA ALA A 83 -5.67 0.40 5.62
C ALA A 83 -4.87 -0.38 6.67
N TYR A 84 -4.82 -1.69 6.51
CA TYR A 84 -3.88 -2.57 7.17
C TYR A 84 -2.86 -3.08 6.16
N ILE A 85 -1.58 -2.81 6.39
CA ILE A 85 -0.48 -3.25 5.54
C ILE A 85 0.38 -4.25 6.30
N LEU A 86 0.39 -5.51 5.85
CA LEU A 86 1.26 -6.57 6.34
C LEU A 86 2.41 -6.80 5.35
N CYS A 87 3.59 -6.30 5.67
CA CYS A 87 4.83 -6.45 4.91
C CYS A 87 5.74 -7.43 5.65
N GLN A 88 5.91 -8.63 5.10
CA GLN A 88 6.57 -9.73 5.80
C GLN A 88 7.32 -10.64 4.83
N GLU A 89 8.25 -11.45 5.37
CA GLU A 89 9.02 -12.46 4.64
C GLU A 89 9.89 -11.87 3.51
N ASN A 90 10.56 -10.73 3.81
CA ASN A 90 11.50 -10.03 2.92
C ASN A 90 10.91 -9.61 1.56
N CYS A 91 9.64 -9.25 1.56
CA CYS A 91 8.93 -8.75 0.40
C CYS A 91 8.43 -7.32 0.66
N ASP A 92 8.46 -6.48 -0.36
CA ASP A 92 8.13 -5.07 -0.28
C ASP A 92 6.65 -4.80 -0.60
N VAL A 93 6.17 -3.64 -0.14
CA VAL A 93 4.89 -3.06 -0.56
C VAL A 93 5.16 -1.67 -1.11
N HIS A 94 4.87 -1.49 -2.39
CA HIS A 94 4.96 -0.20 -3.06
C HIS A 94 3.60 0.31 -3.47
N ILE A 95 3.25 1.50 -3.00
CA ILE A 95 2.03 2.22 -3.36
C ILE A 95 2.46 3.55 -3.98
N GLY A 96 1.99 3.80 -5.19
CA GLY A 96 2.32 4.98 -5.97
C GLY A 96 1.69 6.27 -5.44
N LYS A 97 1.84 7.33 -6.23
CA LYS A 97 1.34 8.68 -5.94
C LYS A 97 -0.13 8.82 -6.32
N TRP A 98 -0.79 9.85 -5.75
CA TRP A 98 -2.18 10.20 -6.08
C TRP A 98 -3.21 9.09 -5.86
N CYS A 99 -2.86 8.06 -5.10
CA CYS A 99 -3.79 6.97 -4.78
C CYS A 99 -4.88 7.42 -3.80
N MET A 100 -6.05 6.78 -3.89
CA MET A 100 -7.16 7.00 -2.97
C MET A 100 -7.70 5.67 -2.48
N PHE A 101 -7.48 5.37 -1.21
CA PHE A 101 -7.96 4.14 -0.57
C PHE A 101 -9.13 4.44 0.35
N SER A 102 -10.15 3.62 0.27
CA SER A 102 -11.29 3.66 1.17
C SER A 102 -10.92 3.07 2.55
N ARG A 103 -11.90 2.64 3.31
CA ARG A 103 -11.69 1.95 4.59
C ARG A 103 -11.65 0.43 4.42
N ASP A 104 -11.16 -0.26 5.44
CA ASP A 104 -11.12 -1.71 5.53
C ASP A 104 -10.32 -2.36 4.39
N ILE A 105 -9.24 -1.67 3.96
CA ILE A 105 -8.33 -2.17 2.94
C ILE A 105 -7.28 -3.04 3.59
N GLU A 106 -7.01 -4.21 3.03
CA GLU A 106 -5.92 -5.06 3.44
C GLU A 106 -4.90 -5.27 2.31
N ILE A 107 -3.61 -5.04 2.60
CA ILE A 107 -2.50 -5.28 1.68
C ILE A 107 -1.51 -6.22 2.37
N ARG A 108 -1.14 -7.32 1.72
CA ARG A 108 -0.28 -8.31 2.34
C ARG A 108 0.68 -8.98 1.37
N THR A 109 1.92 -9.19 1.82
CA THR A 109 2.97 -9.89 1.06
C THR A 109 3.02 -11.40 1.33
N THR A 110 2.21 -11.91 2.26
CA THR A 110 2.25 -13.30 2.73
C THR A 110 0.90 -13.76 3.27
N ASP A 111 0.68 -15.07 3.29
CA ASP A 111 -0.44 -15.69 4.00
C ASP A 111 -0.13 -15.96 5.48
N ALA A 112 1.05 -15.56 5.96
CA ALA A 112 1.58 -15.76 7.32
C ALA A 112 1.83 -17.22 7.74
N HIS A 113 1.14 -18.18 7.13
CA HIS A 113 1.28 -19.62 7.42
C HIS A 113 1.57 -20.40 6.14
N SER A 114 2.22 -21.55 6.27
CA SER A 114 2.62 -22.40 5.13
C SER A 114 1.49 -23.32 4.69
N VAL A 115 1.21 -23.32 3.40
CA VAL A 115 0.49 -24.39 2.72
C VAL A 115 1.54 -25.34 2.15
N ILE A 116 1.45 -26.63 2.48
CA ILE A 116 2.48 -27.61 2.19
C ILE A 116 1.91 -28.67 1.26
N ASP A 117 2.62 -28.95 0.18
CA ASP A 117 2.35 -30.09 -0.67
C ASP A 117 2.59 -31.39 0.13
N ARG A 118 1.58 -32.22 0.24
CA ARG A 118 1.63 -33.42 1.11
C ARG A 118 2.59 -34.50 0.58
N ALA A 119 2.78 -34.55 -0.72
CA ALA A 119 3.61 -35.59 -1.34
C ALA A 119 5.10 -35.23 -1.27
N THR A 120 5.42 -33.94 -1.44
CA THR A 120 6.82 -33.48 -1.54
C THR A 120 7.33 -32.80 -0.27
N GLY A 121 6.46 -32.40 0.66
CA GLY A 121 6.82 -31.60 1.83
C GLY A 121 7.19 -30.15 1.51
N MET A 122 7.03 -29.71 0.28
CA MET A 122 7.40 -28.36 -0.17
C MET A 122 6.30 -27.36 0.14
N ARG A 123 6.73 -26.14 0.54
CA ARG A 123 5.80 -25.00 0.70
C ARG A 123 5.31 -24.53 -0.66
N LEU A 124 3.99 -24.35 -0.81
CA LEU A 124 3.35 -23.91 -2.05
C LEU A 124 3.12 -22.40 -2.10
N ASN A 125 2.74 -21.79 -0.99
CA ASN A 125 2.31 -20.39 -0.92
C ASN A 125 3.45 -19.45 -0.52
N HIS A 126 4.43 -19.30 -1.40
CA HIS A 126 5.56 -18.39 -1.18
C HIS A 126 5.10 -16.93 -1.04
N PRO A 127 5.83 -16.11 -0.25
CA PRO A 127 5.60 -14.68 -0.19
C PRO A 127 5.95 -14.02 -1.53
N ALA A 128 5.35 -12.87 -1.79
CA ALA A 128 5.68 -12.07 -2.95
C ALA A 128 5.36 -10.58 -2.72
N PRO A 129 6.11 -9.65 -3.33
CA PRO A 129 5.87 -8.22 -3.18
C PRO A 129 4.52 -7.81 -3.76
N VAL A 130 4.04 -6.64 -3.30
CA VAL A 130 2.83 -5.99 -3.83
C VAL A 130 3.22 -4.65 -4.42
N THR A 131 2.74 -4.39 -5.63
CA THR A 131 2.94 -3.10 -6.30
C THR A 131 1.59 -2.53 -6.73
N ILE A 132 1.34 -1.29 -6.31
CA ILE A 132 0.19 -0.49 -6.73
C ILE A 132 0.76 0.76 -7.39
N GLY A 133 0.39 0.98 -8.65
CA GLY A 133 0.85 2.12 -9.45
C GLY A 133 0.29 3.46 -8.97
N ASP A 134 0.58 4.49 -9.71
CA ASP A 134 0.08 5.84 -9.44
C ASP A 134 -1.40 5.97 -9.77
N HIS A 135 -2.10 6.88 -9.10
CA HIS A 135 -3.50 7.18 -9.40
C HIS A 135 -4.40 5.93 -9.37
N VAL A 136 -4.31 5.13 -8.30
CA VAL A 136 -5.18 3.96 -8.11
C VAL A 136 -6.23 4.26 -7.05
N TRP A 137 -7.50 4.04 -7.40
CA TRP A 137 -8.60 4.08 -6.45
C TRP A 137 -8.93 2.69 -5.95
N VAL A 138 -8.85 2.49 -4.63
CA VAL A 138 -9.19 1.20 -3.98
C VAL A 138 -10.49 1.35 -3.18
N GLY A 139 -11.51 0.59 -3.59
CA GLY A 139 -12.83 0.54 -2.98
C GLY A 139 -12.83 -0.15 -1.62
N VAL A 140 -13.87 0.12 -0.82
CA VAL A 140 -14.02 -0.40 0.55
C VAL A 140 -13.90 -1.92 0.63
N GLY A 141 -13.18 -2.43 1.64
CA GLY A 141 -13.07 -3.86 1.92
C GLY A 141 -12.28 -4.66 0.90
N ALA A 142 -11.55 -4.01 -0.01
CA ALA A 142 -10.72 -4.72 -0.96
C ALA A 142 -9.47 -5.30 -0.29
N ILE A 143 -9.07 -6.49 -0.75
CA ILE A 143 -7.84 -7.16 -0.32
C ILE A 143 -6.89 -7.23 -1.51
N ILE A 144 -5.67 -6.69 -1.35
CA ILE A 144 -4.60 -6.77 -2.34
C ILE A 144 -3.54 -7.72 -1.81
N ASN A 145 -3.52 -8.93 -2.36
CA ASN A 145 -2.73 -10.03 -1.85
C ASN A 145 -1.34 -10.09 -2.50
N LYS A 146 -0.47 -10.89 -1.93
CA LYS A 146 0.90 -11.13 -2.38
C LYS A 146 1.00 -11.37 -3.89
N GLY A 147 2.04 -10.83 -4.50
CA GLY A 147 2.31 -10.96 -5.93
C GLY A 147 1.43 -10.12 -6.85
N SER A 148 0.52 -9.31 -6.29
CA SER A 148 -0.34 -8.44 -7.08
C SER A 148 0.43 -7.27 -7.66
N ILE A 149 0.13 -6.94 -8.91
CA ILE A 149 0.47 -5.68 -9.55
C ILE A 149 -0.84 -5.04 -10.01
N VAL A 150 -1.15 -3.86 -9.46
CA VAL A 150 -2.25 -3.01 -9.90
C VAL A 150 -1.64 -1.86 -10.68
N PRO A 151 -1.87 -1.75 -11.98
CA PRO A 151 -1.25 -0.70 -12.80
C PRO A 151 -1.83 0.69 -12.49
N SER A 152 -1.12 1.72 -12.91
CA SER A 152 -1.53 3.10 -12.73
C SER A 152 -2.88 3.41 -13.36
N ASP A 153 -3.54 4.46 -12.88
CA ASP A 153 -4.83 4.96 -13.38
C ASP A 153 -5.94 3.90 -13.36
N SER A 154 -5.99 3.09 -12.30
CA SER A 154 -6.91 1.96 -12.21
C SER A 154 -7.82 2.06 -10.99
N ILE A 155 -8.90 1.30 -11.01
CA ILE A 155 -9.85 1.19 -9.90
C ILE A 155 -9.91 -0.27 -9.45
N VAL A 156 -9.78 -0.49 -8.16
CA VAL A 156 -10.12 -1.77 -7.51
C VAL A 156 -11.49 -1.61 -6.87
N GLY A 157 -12.48 -2.34 -7.37
CA GLY A 157 -13.85 -2.31 -6.89
C GLY A 157 -13.96 -2.74 -5.43
N ALA A 158 -15.03 -2.33 -4.76
CA ALA A 158 -15.31 -2.71 -3.37
C ALA A 158 -15.36 -4.23 -3.19
N MET A 159 -14.88 -4.74 -2.05
CA MET A 159 -14.87 -6.17 -1.69
C MET A 159 -14.15 -7.08 -2.68
N SER A 160 -13.26 -6.54 -3.50
CA SER A 160 -12.50 -7.31 -4.48
C SER A 160 -11.27 -7.96 -3.85
N PHE A 161 -10.92 -9.16 -4.34
CA PHE A 161 -9.71 -9.89 -3.96
C PHE A 161 -8.73 -9.90 -5.13
N VAL A 162 -7.71 -9.04 -5.07
CA VAL A 162 -6.65 -8.96 -6.09
C VAL A 162 -5.52 -9.90 -5.70
N ASN A 163 -5.23 -10.88 -6.56
CA ASN A 163 -4.17 -11.88 -6.36
C ASN A 163 -3.41 -12.18 -7.65
N SER A 164 -3.41 -11.26 -8.59
CA SER A 164 -2.80 -11.42 -9.90
C SER A 164 -2.10 -10.14 -10.34
N ARG A 165 -1.33 -10.24 -11.40
CA ARG A 165 -0.66 -9.11 -12.07
C ARG A 165 -1.50 -8.64 -13.23
N PHE A 166 -1.60 -7.32 -13.36
CA PHE A 166 -2.25 -6.65 -14.48
C PHE A 166 -1.25 -5.66 -15.08
N ASP A 167 -1.10 -5.66 -16.39
CA ASP A 167 -0.02 -4.91 -17.05
C ASP A 167 -0.50 -3.57 -17.61
N GLU A 168 -1.77 -3.48 -18.02
CA GLU A 168 -2.34 -2.27 -18.64
C GLU A 168 -3.14 -1.45 -17.62
N GLY A 169 -2.89 -0.13 -17.57
CA GLY A 169 -3.64 0.81 -16.75
C GLY A 169 -4.96 1.25 -17.38
N GLY A 170 -5.66 2.16 -16.70
CA GLY A 170 -6.96 2.64 -17.16
C GLY A 170 -8.05 1.56 -17.09
N ILE A 171 -8.03 0.73 -16.05
CA ILE A 171 -8.92 -0.42 -15.90
C ILE A 171 -9.69 -0.42 -14.58
N ILE A 172 -10.82 -1.11 -14.57
CA ILE A 172 -11.55 -1.47 -13.35
C ILE A 172 -11.34 -2.96 -13.09
N LEU A 173 -10.81 -3.27 -11.91
CA LEU A 173 -10.66 -4.62 -11.36
C LEU A 173 -11.78 -4.87 -10.36
N ALA A 174 -12.52 -5.97 -10.50
CA ALA A 174 -13.56 -6.32 -9.54
C ALA A 174 -13.77 -7.83 -9.43
N GLY A 175 -14.26 -8.26 -8.27
CA GLY A 175 -14.62 -9.65 -7.99
C GLY A 175 -13.64 -10.38 -7.08
N THR A 176 -13.94 -11.67 -6.84
CA THR A 176 -13.16 -12.58 -5.96
C THR A 176 -13.00 -13.93 -6.66
N PRO A 177 -11.87 -14.18 -7.35
CA PRO A 177 -10.75 -13.26 -7.60
C PRO A 177 -11.07 -12.11 -8.55
N ALA A 178 -10.38 -11.00 -8.40
CA ALA A 178 -10.57 -9.81 -9.22
C ALA A 178 -10.14 -10.05 -10.68
N LYS A 179 -10.95 -9.53 -11.61
CA LYS A 179 -10.70 -9.55 -13.05
C LYS A 179 -10.94 -8.16 -13.62
N VAL A 180 -10.41 -7.89 -14.80
CA VAL A 180 -10.72 -6.68 -15.56
C VAL A 180 -12.18 -6.74 -15.98
N VAL A 181 -12.99 -5.79 -15.51
CA VAL A 181 -14.42 -5.68 -15.86
C VAL A 181 -14.67 -4.51 -16.81
N LYS A 182 -13.76 -3.57 -16.90
CA LYS A 182 -13.81 -2.43 -17.82
C LYS A 182 -12.42 -1.89 -18.09
N SER A 183 -12.17 -1.44 -19.29
CA SER A 183 -10.96 -0.74 -19.73
C SER A 183 -11.27 0.61 -20.34
N GLY A 184 -10.23 1.45 -20.55
CA GLY A 184 -10.37 2.76 -21.16
C GLY A 184 -11.05 3.75 -20.21
N ILE A 185 -10.71 3.70 -18.92
CA ILE A 185 -11.24 4.63 -17.91
C ILE A 185 -10.10 5.42 -17.26
N THR A 186 -10.46 6.52 -16.67
CA THR A 186 -9.74 7.18 -15.60
C THR A 186 -10.72 7.52 -14.48
N TRP A 187 -10.25 8.11 -13.39
CA TRP A 187 -11.10 8.53 -12.29
C TRP A 187 -10.66 9.87 -11.71
N HIS A 188 -11.53 10.52 -10.96
CA HIS A 188 -11.22 11.79 -10.34
C HIS A 188 -11.93 11.91 -8.99
N ARG A 189 -11.33 12.64 -8.03
CA ARG A 189 -11.90 12.84 -6.68
C ARG A 189 -13.16 13.70 -6.69
N SER A 190 -13.30 14.62 -7.65
CA SER A 190 -14.47 15.46 -7.79
C SER A 190 -15.65 14.71 -8.42
N ARG A 191 -16.85 15.17 -8.11
CA ARG A 191 -18.10 14.58 -8.62
C ARG A 191 -18.71 15.55 -9.63
N LYS A 192 -18.25 15.47 -10.87
CA LYS A 192 -18.78 16.26 -12.00
C LYS A 192 -19.35 15.33 -13.06
N ALA A 193 -20.20 15.86 -13.92
CA ALA A 193 -20.70 15.12 -15.07
C ALA A 193 -19.68 15.03 -16.20
N GLU A 194 -18.84 16.04 -16.35
CA GLU A 194 -17.85 16.13 -17.42
C GLU A 194 -16.51 16.62 -16.88
N PHE A 195 -15.43 16.15 -17.47
CA PHE A 195 -14.05 16.48 -17.13
C PHE A 195 -13.29 16.88 -18.39
N SER A 196 -12.43 17.91 -18.29
CA SER A 196 -11.48 18.26 -19.34
C SER A 196 -10.32 17.26 -19.38
N SER A 197 -9.57 17.24 -20.49
CA SER A 197 -8.37 16.41 -20.61
C SER A 197 -7.33 16.76 -19.54
N GLU A 198 -7.16 18.03 -19.21
CA GLU A 198 -6.26 18.49 -18.16
C GLU A 198 -6.67 17.95 -16.77
N GLU A 199 -7.95 17.97 -16.45
CA GLU A 199 -8.47 17.41 -15.20
C GLU A 199 -8.28 15.90 -15.10
N MET A 200 -8.42 15.17 -16.22
CA MET A 200 -8.20 13.72 -16.26
C MET A 200 -6.73 13.35 -16.10
N GLU A 201 -5.81 14.25 -16.44
CA GLU A 201 -4.36 14.00 -16.43
C GLU A 201 -3.64 14.67 -15.24
N HIS A 202 -4.36 15.31 -14.31
CA HIS A 202 -3.82 16.13 -13.21
C HIS A 202 -2.79 15.41 -12.32
N TRP A 203 -2.82 14.10 -12.27
CA TRP A 203 -1.95 13.26 -11.45
C TRP A 203 -0.60 12.95 -12.13
N LYS A 204 -0.43 13.28 -13.41
CA LYS A 204 0.79 13.03 -14.19
C LYS A 204 1.87 14.11 -14.03
N GLY A 205 1.54 15.23 -13.37
CA GLY A 205 2.41 16.37 -13.15
C GLY A 205 3.41 16.20 -12.01
#